data_c87aa8558ea7b227ae392a7cb687e250
#
_entry.id   c87aa8558ea7b227ae392a7cb687e250
#
_cell.length_a   1.000
_cell.length_b   1.000
_cell.length_c   1.000
_cell.angle_alpha   90.00
_cell.angle_beta   90.00
_cell.angle_gamma   90.00
#
_symmetry.space_group_name_H-M   'P 1'
#
loop_
_entity.id
_entity.type
_entity.pdbx_description
1 polymer ?
#
loop_
_entity_poly.entity_id
_entity_poly.type
_entity_poly.pdbx_seq_one_letter_code
_entity_poly.pdbx_strand_id
1 'polypeptide(L)'
;MQIYLKGYYGYQNFWDEMLLFGVIEKIFSDYQVEQLVIEVGDLEWIKQRKERNLNFITEYYRFRGVEVNREKIQFFQPHQRSQTILPQRIKALLPAKWLTYLALILGKSPYRSFFKVFWGGEVIEETRPFPHNGRNIPFLYLRSVLQRRFELWGGFGPQTKWTTKLLSSFLFHYAKRVLARDEHSYHLAKKANPNSHKRADFSKGILDYFLEHAPAYPESAPYGLLNYSPLTNAAPEHLKNQLASTLKRRYFASDAKFDRPFFHSLSKMFPLTAYDWTTKSLPEVLSFIKKSKVWIWSRLHFLYCFKVFELPFHTLHQSQKLQHNL
;
A
#
# COMPACT_ATOMS: atom_id res chain seq x y z
N MET A 1 21.18 4.09 11.36
CA MET A 1 20.16 5.16 11.33
C MET A 1 18.83 4.65 11.87
N GLN A 2 18.14 5.45 12.70
CA GLN A 2 16.79 5.14 13.19
C GLN A 2 15.73 5.69 12.22
N ILE A 3 14.85 4.81 11.74
CA ILE A 3 13.85 5.14 10.70
C ILE A 3 12.45 4.85 11.22
N TYR A 4 11.52 5.78 10.94
CA TYR A 4 10.09 5.61 11.17
C TYR A 4 9.37 5.56 9.82
N LEU A 5 8.83 4.40 9.51
CA LEU A 5 8.08 4.15 8.27
C LEU A 5 6.59 4.31 8.53
N LYS A 6 5.96 5.20 7.77
CA LYS A 6 4.53 5.42 7.77
C LYS A 6 3.94 5.13 6.41
N GLY A 7 2.97 4.23 6.37
CA GLY A 7 2.23 3.83 5.19
C GLY A 7 0.85 3.28 5.55
N TYR A 8 0.19 2.64 4.60
CA TYR A 8 -1.12 2.02 4.80
C TYR A 8 -0.97 0.51 5.04
N TYR A 9 -0.37 0.13 6.18
CA TYR A 9 -0.08 -1.26 6.52
C TYR A 9 -1.00 -1.79 7.64
N GLY A 10 -1.31 -3.10 7.58
CA GLY A 10 -2.12 -3.74 8.62
C GLY A 10 -3.61 -3.37 8.55
N TYR A 11 -4.10 -3.01 7.38
CA TYR A 11 -5.51 -2.72 7.13
C TYR A 11 -6.21 -3.80 6.32
N GLN A 12 -5.59 -4.98 6.21
CA GLN A 12 -6.09 -6.12 5.42
C GLN A 12 -6.22 -5.78 3.93
N ASN A 13 -5.26 -5.02 3.41
CA ASN A 13 -5.11 -4.75 2.00
C ASN A 13 -3.92 -5.55 1.46
N PHE A 14 -4.19 -6.51 0.59
CA PHE A 14 -3.20 -7.45 0.05
C PHE A 14 -2.00 -6.74 -0.57
N TRP A 15 -2.27 -5.69 -1.35
CA TRP A 15 -1.22 -4.97 -2.07
C TRP A 15 -0.30 -4.19 -1.16
N ASP A 16 -0.86 -3.46 -0.21
CA ASP A 16 -0.07 -2.68 0.73
C ASP A 16 0.80 -3.58 1.62
N GLU A 17 0.30 -4.78 1.97
CA GLU A 17 1.06 -5.77 2.73
C GLU A 17 2.20 -6.37 1.90
N MET A 18 1.98 -6.69 0.63
CA MET A 18 3.03 -7.14 -0.28
C MET A 18 4.08 -6.06 -0.51
N LEU A 19 3.64 -4.83 -0.78
CA LEU A 19 4.51 -3.69 -1.01
C LEU A 19 5.39 -3.36 0.20
N LEU A 20 4.91 -3.62 1.43
CA LEU A 20 5.70 -3.42 2.65
C LEU A 20 7.04 -4.15 2.59
N PHE A 21 7.06 -5.37 2.06
CA PHE A 21 8.30 -6.15 1.97
C PHE A 21 9.30 -5.53 1.00
N GLY A 22 8.85 -5.01 -0.14
CA GLY A 22 9.71 -4.27 -1.07
C GLY A 22 10.19 -2.93 -0.52
N VAL A 23 9.39 -2.28 0.32
CA VAL A 23 9.80 -1.05 1.02
C VAL A 23 10.86 -1.35 2.09
N ILE A 24 10.71 -2.44 2.84
CA ILE A 24 11.71 -2.89 3.82
C ILE A 24 13.03 -3.22 3.11
N GLU A 25 13.00 -3.99 2.01
CA GLU A 25 14.16 -4.27 1.18
C GLU A 25 14.89 -2.98 0.81
N LYS A 26 14.16 -1.99 0.29
CA LYS A 26 14.74 -0.72 -0.13
C LYS A 26 15.35 0.07 1.03
N ILE A 27 14.72 0.09 2.20
CA ILE A 27 15.24 0.76 3.39
C ILE A 27 16.57 0.13 3.80
N PHE A 28 16.67 -1.20 3.89
CA PHE A 28 17.89 -1.88 4.28
C PHE A 28 18.97 -1.84 3.21
N SER A 29 18.60 -1.72 1.93
CA SER A 29 19.54 -1.49 0.82
C SER A 29 20.14 -0.08 0.83
N ASP A 30 19.34 0.95 1.17
CA ASP A 30 19.78 2.35 1.09
C ASP A 30 20.45 2.85 2.37
N TYR A 31 20.19 2.20 3.52
CA TYR A 31 20.58 2.74 4.82
C TYR A 31 21.20 1.69 5.73
N GLN A 32 22.18 2.11 6.51
CA GLN A 32 22.62 1.35 7.67
C GLN A 32 21.59 1.49 8.80
N VAL A 33 20.65 0.55 8.85
CA VAL A 33 19.51 0.57 9.76
C VAL A 33 19.93 0.09 11.15
N GLU A 34 19.76 0.92 12.16
CA GLU A 34 19.88 0.57 13.58
C GLU A 34 18.53 0.12 14.14
N GLN A 35 17.48 0.84 13.77
CA GLN A 35 16.11 0.53 14.16
C GLN A 35 15.14 1.01 13.08
N LEU A 36 14.21 0.14 12.69
CA LEU A 36 13.10 0.45 11.81
C LEU A 36 11.78 0.28 12.56
N VAL A 37 11.07 1.37 12.78
CA VAL A 37 9.73 1.36 13.38
C VAL A 37 8.69 1.55 12.28
N ILE A 38 7.77 0.60 12.15
CA ILE A 38 6.73 0.58 11.12
C ILE A 38 5.38 0.83 11.77
N GLU A 39 4.72 1.94 11.39
CA GLU A 39 3.35 2.23 11.82
C GLU A 39 2.37 1.31 11.12
N VAL A 40 1.51 0.61 11.88
CA VAL A 40 0.52 -0.34 11.37
C VAL A 40 -0.86 -0.10 11.95
N GLY A 41 -1.90 -0.46 11.20
CA GLY A 41 -3.29 -0.34 11.65
C GLY A 41 -3.71 -1.44 12.62
N ASP A 42 -3.26 -2.66 12.39
CA ASP A 42 -3.55 -3.86 13.20
C ASP A 42 -2.27 -4.67 13.42
N LEU A 43 -1.80 -4.68 14.65
CA LEU A 43 -0.53 -5.32 15.01
C LEU A 43 -0.61 -6.86 14.95
N GLU A 44 -1.71 -7.44 15.42
CA GLU A 44 -1.87 -8.91 15.43
C GLU A 44 -1.99 -9.45 14.00
N TRP A 45 -2.73 -8.75 13.16
CA TRP A 45 -2.80 -9.06 11.74
C TRP A 45 -1.42 -9.10 11.08
N ILE A 46 -0.61 -8.07 11.27
CA ILE A 46 0.74 -7.97 10.68
C ILE A 46 1.67 -9.07 11.20
N LYS A 47 1.60 -9.41 12.48
CA LYS A 47 2.39 -10.51 13.04
C LYS A 47 2.07 -11.83 12.36
N GLN A 48 0.78 -12.19 12.24
CA GLN A 48 0.33 -13.40 11.57
C GLN A 48 0.75 -13.43 10.09
N ARG A 49 0.63 -12.29 9.39
CA ARG A 49 1.05 -12.18 7.99
C ARG A 49 2.56 -12.34 7.82
N LYS A 50 3.35 -11.75 8.71
CA LYS A 50 4.81 -11.88 8.73
C LYS A 50 5.23 -13.34 8.91
N GLU A 51 4.68 -14.03 9.91
CA GLU A 51 4.99 -15.44 10.20
C GLU A 51 4.65 -16.34 9.02
N ARG A 52 3.46 -16.19 8.45
CA ARG A 52 2.99 -16.98 7.31
C ARG A 52 3.85 -16.82 6.06
N ASN A 53 4.46 -15.67 5.87
CA ASN A 53 5.29 -15.35 4.70
C ASN A 53 6.79 -15.39 4.98
N LEU A 54 7.19 -15.84 6.18
CA LEU A 54 8.53 -15.70 6.69
C LEU A 54 9.61 -16.28 5.78
N ASN A 55 9.42 -17.51 5.32
CA ASN A 55 10.38 -18.21 4.46
C ASN A 55 10.50 -17.51 3.10
N PHE A 56 9.37 -17.28 2.43
CA PHE A 56 9.35 -16.62 1.12
C PHE A 56 10.05 -15.24 1.14
N ILE A 57 9.76 -14.44 2.16
CA ILE A 57 10.34 -13.09 2.29
C ILE A 57 11.83 -13.16 2.60
N THR A 58 12.27 -14.14 3.40
CA THR A 58 13.70 -14.32 3.69
C THR A 58 14.49 -14.67 2.45
N GLU A 59 13.96 -15.60 1.66
CA GLU A 59 14.57 -16.02 0.40
C GLU A 59 14.56 -14.88 -0.62
N TYR A 60 13.48 -14.12 -0.69
CA TYR A 60 13.41 -12.91 -1.51
C TYR A 60 14.51 -11.91 -1.15
N TYR A 61 14.71 -11.58 0.13
CA TYR A 61 15.77 -10.65 0.53
C TYR A 61 17.16 -11.19 0.21
N ARG A 62 17.39 -12.50 0.39
CA ARG A 62 18.64 -13.16 0.00
C ARG A 62 18.88 -13.07 -1.50
N PHE A 63 17.88 -13.33 -2.30
CA PHE A 63 17.92 -13.18 -3.76
C PHE A 63 18.26 -11.74 -4.17
N ARG A 64 17.72 -10.76 -3.47
CA ARG A 64 18.02 -9.34 -3.69
C ARG A 64 19.38 -8.90 -3.17
N GLY A 65 20.14 -9.76 -2.52
CA GLY A 65 21.43 -9.43 -1.91
C GLY A 65 21.32 -8.43 -0.75
N VAL A 66 20.15 -8.37 -0.08
CA VAL A 66 19.91 -7.43 1.01
C VAL A 66 19.81 -8.17 2.34
N GLU A 67 20.70 -7.83 3.27
CA GLU A 67 20.66 -8.35 4.62
C GLU A 67 19.64 -7.57 5.47
N VAL A 68 18.50 -8.20 5.73
CA VAL A 68 17.43 -7.62 6.56
C VAL A 68 17.50 -8.22 7.96
N ASN A 69 18.07 -7.47 8.91
CA ASN A 69 18.06 -7.86 10.32
C ASN A 69 16.66 -7.58 10.93
N ARG A 70 15.94 -8.66 11.25
CA ARG A 70 14.56 -8.61 11.73
C ARG A 70 14.42 -8.11 13.16
N GLU A 71 15.45 -8.25 13.97
CA GLU A 71 15.46 -7.76 15.36
C GLU A 71 15.42 -6.24 15.41
N LYS A 72 15.91 -5.60 14.34
CA LYS A 72 15.85 -4.15 14.18
C LYS A 72 14.47 -3.62 13.75
N ILE A 73 13.52 -4.51 13.41
CA ILE A 73 12.19 -4.13 12.93
C ILE A 73 11.17 -4.22 14.06
N GLN A 74 10.57 -3.09 14.39
CA GLN A 74 9.50 -2.96 15.36
C GLN A 74 8.20 -2.50 14.69
N PHE A 75 7.10 -3.23 14.89
CA PHE A 75 5.77 -2.76 14.50
C PHE A 75 5.14 -1.94 15.62
N PHE A 76 4.48 -0.86 15.26
CA PHE A 76 3.89 0.09 16.18
C PHE A 76 2.46 0.44 15.76
N GLN A 77 1.50 0.24 16.67
CA GLN A 77 0.11 0.64 16.50
C GLN A 77 -0.16 1.92 17.31
N PRO A 78 -0.44 3.06 16.67
CA PRO A 78 -0.51 4.36 17.35
C PRO A 78 -1.56 4.42 18.46
N HIS A 79 -2.71 3.78 18.23
CA HIS A 79 -3.85 3.86 19.15
C HIS A 79 -3.61 3.19 20.51
N GLN A 80 -2.71 2.23 20.61
CA GLN A 80 -2.42 1.55 21.88
C GLN A 80 -1.55 2.39 22.82
N ARG A 81 -0.67 3.23 22.27
CA ARG A 81 0.27 4.05 23.08
C ARG A 81 -0.23 5.47 23.41
N SER A 82 -1.12 6.04 22.58
CA SER A 82 -1.66 7.37 22.89
C SER A 82 -2.42 7.43 24.22
N GLN A 83 -2.92 6.28 24.66
CA GLN A 83 -3.60 6.15 25.95
C GLN A 83 -2.69 6.41 27.16
N THR A 84 -1.36 6.28 27.02
CA THR A 84 -0.41 6.38 28.15
C THR A 84 0.24 7.75 28.31
N ILE A 85 0.26 8.59 27.28
CA ILE A 85 1.07 9.81 27.23
C ILE A 85 0.28 11.08 27.65
N LEU A 86 -1.04 11.09 27.51
CA LEU A 86 -1.88 12.24 27.80
C LEU A 86 -2.64 12.09 29.12
N PRO A 87 -2.87 13.19 29.88
CA PRO A 87 -3.67 13.16 31.11
C PRO A 87 -5.07 12.57 30.88
N GLN A 88 -5.58 11.82 31.86
CA GLN A 88 -6.88 11.14 31.75
C GLN A 88 -8.04 12.07 31.38
N ARG A 89 -8.01 13.31 31.90
CA ARG A 89 -9.03 14.32 31.61
C ARG A 89 -9.11 14.69 30.13
N ILE A 90 -7.97 14.70 29.43
CA ILE A 90 -7.93 14.99 27.98
C ILE A 90 -8.37 13.76 27.18
N LYS A 91 -8.09 12.55 27.68
CA LYS A 91 -8.51 11.31 27.04
C LYS A 91 -10.03 11.13 26.98
N ALA A 92 -10.74 11.62 27.98
CA ALA A 92 -12.20 11.55 28.04
C ALA A 92 -12.90 12.50 27.04
N LEU A 93 -12.21 13.53 26.56
CA LEU A 93 -12.80 14.59 25.73
C LEU A 93 -12.59 14.40 24.22
N LEU A 94 -11.62 13.58 23.82
CA LEU A 94 -11.25 13.44 22.41
C LEU A 94 -11.19 11.98 21.98
N PRO A 95 -11.66 11.64 20.75
CA PRO A 95 -11.46 10.32 20.17
C PRO A 95 -9.97 9.92 20.15
N ALA A 96 -9.66 8.65 20.38
CA ALA A 96 -8.29 8.13 20.49
C ALA A 96 -7.36 8.55 19.33
N LYS A 97 -7.93 8.71 18.15
CA LYS A 97 -7.25 9.17 16.94
C LYS A 97 -6.75 10.63 17.06
N TRP A 98 -7.55 11.52 17.62
CA TRP A 98 -7.18 12.92 17.86
C TRP A 98 -6.12 13.05 18.95
N LEU A 99 -6.17 12.19 19.96
CA LEU A 99 -5.17 12.14 21.01
C LEU A 99 -3.78 11.77 20.45
N THR A 100 -3.74 10.85 19.48
CA THR A 100 -2.50 10.50 18.80
C THR A 100 -1.93 11.68 18.01
N TYR A 101 -2.78 12.39 17.29
CA TYR A 101 -2.36 13.58 16.54
C TYR A 101 -1.89 14.71 17.47
N LEU A 102 -2.60 14.94 18.56
CA LEU A 102 -2.19 15.92 19.56
C LEU A 102 -0.83 15.57 20.18
N ALA A 103 -0.59 14.30 20.51
CA ALA A 103 0.69 13.83 21.01
C ALA A 103 1.84 14.01 19.98
N LEU A 104 1.55 13.79 18.69
CA LEU A 104 2.51 14.04 17.62
C LEU A 104 2.83 15.53 17.45
N ILE A 105 1.80 16.39 17.44
CA ILE A 105 1.93 17.86 17.34
C ILE A 105 2.73 18.41 18.53
N LEU A 106 2.40 17.96 19.74
CA LEU A 106 3.11 18.36 20.97
C LEU A 106 4.53 17.77 21.07
N GLY A 107 4.95 16.98 20.08
CA GLY A 107 6.27 16.40 20.03
C GLY A 107 6.57 15.37 21.13
N LYS A 108 5.52 14.79 21.72
CA LYS A 108 5.63 13.72 22.75
C LYS A 108 5.77 12.31 22.15
N SER A 109 5.90 12.18 20.84
CA SER A 109 6.17 10.89 20.19
C SER A 109 7.59 10.41 20.53
N PRO A 110 7.77 9.15 20.97
CA PRO A 110 9.09 8.58 21.22
C PRO A 110 9.95 8.50 19.95
N TYR A 111 9.34 8.59 18.78
CA TYR A 111 10.01 8.52 17.49
C TYR A 111 10.25 9.89 16.85
N ARG A 112 10.21 10.97 17.65
CA ARG A 112 10.36 12.36 17.16
C ARG A 112 11.69 12.59 16.43
N SER A 113 12.77 11.98 16.92
CA SER A 113 14.14 12.11 16.38
C SER A 113 14.40 11.21 15.16
N PHE A 114 13.53 10.24 14.89
CA PHE A 114 13.72 9.29 13.80
C PHE A 114 13.60 9.97 12.45
N PHE A 115 14.36 9.49 11.48
CA PHE A 115 14.17 9.83 10.08
C PHE A 115 12.82 9.26 9.59
N LYS A 116 12.04 10.04 8.85
CA LYS A 116 10.71 9.63 8.42
C LYS A 116 10.72 9.17 6.97
N VAL A 117 10.11 8.03 6.70
CA VAL A 117 9.77 7.61 5.34
C VAL A 117 8.25 7.53 5.26
N PHE A 118 7.66 8.40 4.45
CA PHE A 118 6.23 8.36 4.14
C PHE A 118 6.05 7.63 2.83
N TRP A 119 5.32 6.52 2.90
CA TRP A 119 5.12 5.68 1.75
C TRP A 119 3.62 5.37 1.54
N GLY A 120 3.24 5.19 0.28
CA GLY A 120 1.89 4.74 -0.05
C GLY A 120 1.66 4.63 -1.55
N GLY A 121 0.61 3.94 -1.91
CA GLY A 121 0.11 3.92 -3.29
C GLY A 121 -0.14 5.35 -3.78
N GLU A 122 -0.68 6.21 -2.90
CA GLU A 122 -0.71 7.66 -3.05
C GLU A 122 -0.42 8.31 -1.70
N VAL A 123 0.76 8.92 -1.59
CA VAL A 123 1.21 9.59 -0.36
C VAL A 123 0.39 10.85 -0.11
N ILE A 124 0.04 11.57 -1.18
CA ILE A 124 -0.81 12.77 -1.15
C ILE A 124 -1.98 12.54 -2.10
N GLU A 125 -3.19 12.55 -1.57
CA GLU A 125 -4.41 12.26 -2.33
C GLU A 125 -5.54 13.24 -1.97
N GLU A 126 -6.19 13.82 -2.99
CA GLU A 126 -7.29 14.79 -2.79
C GLU A 126 -8.63 14.16 -2.44
N THR A 127 -8.85 12.92 -2.89
CA THR A 127 -10.14 12.24 -2.77
C THR A 127 -10.42 11.74 -1.36
N ARG A 128 -9.39 11.54 -0.56
CA ARG A 128 -9.55 11.12 0.84
C ARG A 128 -9.77 12.30 1.76
N PRO A 129 -10.68 12.18 2.73
CA PRO A 129 -10.90 13.25 3.73
C PRO A 129 -9.66 13.44 4.61
N PHE A 130 -9.47 14.67 5.08
CA PHE A 130 -8.51 14.94 6.16
C PHE A 130 -8.89 14.12 7.40
N PRO A 131 -7.93 13.47 8.10
CA PRO A 131 -6.48 13.57 7.99
C PRO A 131 -5.81 12.42 7.20
N HIS A 132 -6.56 11.62 6.43
CA HIS A 132 -6.05 10.38 5.82
C HIS A 132 -5.31 10.54 4.49
N ASN A 133 -5.16 11.76 4.02
CA ASN A 133 -4.73 12.06 2.65
C ASN A 133 -3.30 12.57 2.50
N GLY A 134 -2.44 12.34 3.48
CA GLY A 134 -1.05 12.85 3.47
C GLY A 134 -0.93 14.36 3.62
N ARG A 135 -2.01 15.13 3.41
CA ARG A 135 -2.02 16.59 3.62
C ARG A 135 -1.75 17.01 5.07
N ASN A 136 -1.88 16.10 6.01
CA ASN A 136 -1.57 16.32 7.41
C ASN A 136 -0.08 16.15 7.75
N ILE A 137 0.75 15.62 6.83
CA ILE A 137 2.18 15.40 7.08
C ILE A 137 2.89 16.66 7.59
N PRO A 138 2.72 17.85 6.96
CA PRO A 138 3.41 19.06 7.42
C PRO A 138 3.03 19.45 8.83
N PHE A 139 1.79 19.23 9.22
CA PHE A 139 1.29 19.61 10.54
C PHE A 139 1.74 18.61 11.61
N LEU A 140 1.57 17.30 11.36
CA LEU A 140 1.90 16.26 12.33
C LEU A 140 3.40 16.06 12.50
N TYR A 141 4.19 16.33 11.47
CA TYR A 141 5.62 16.06 11.43
C TYR A 141 6.43 17.33 11.12
N LEU A 142 5.90 18.51 11.46
CA LEU A 142 6.47 19.82 11.13
C LEU A 142 7.98 19.90 11.39
N ARG A 143 8.42 19.43 12.56
CA ARG A 143 9.85 19.42 12.89
C ARG A 143 10.68 18.60 11.91
N SER A 144 10.22 17.39 11.56
CA SER A 144 10.93 16.53 10.60
C SER A 144 10.95 17.15 9.21
N VAL A 145 9.87 17.85 8.83
CA VAL A 145 9.77 18.57 7.57
C VAL A 145 10.77 19.72 7.54
N LEU A 146 10.74 20.63 8.52
CA LEU A 146 11.65 21.78 8.57
C LEU A 146 13.13 21.38 8.67
N GLN A 147 13.42 20.28 9.34
CA GLN A 147 14.79 19.73 9.45
C GLN A 147 15.21 18.88 8.23
N ARG A 148 14.38 18.74 7.20
CA ARG A 148 14.61 17.88 6.02
C ARG A 148 14.94 16.42 6.39
N ARG A 149 14.33 15.90 7.45
CA ARG A 149 14.57 14.55 7.98
C ARG A 149 13.46 13.59 7.55
N PHE A 150 13.07 13.67 6.27
CA PHE A 150 12.07 12.77 5.71
C PHE A 150 12.24 12.56 4.22
N GLU A 151 11.64 11.48 3.75
CA GLU A 151 11.48 11.14 2.33
C GLU A 151 10.03 10.80 2.00
N LEU A 152 9.67 10.95 0.74
CA LEU A 152 8.37 10.62 0.18
C LEU A 152 8.55 9.55 -0.89
N TRP A 153 7.88 8.40 -0.72
CA TRP A 153 8.01 7.25 -1.61
C TRP A 153 6.64 6.80 -2.11
N GLY A 154 6.40 6.76 -3.41
CA GLY A 154 5.16 6.25 -3.99
C GLY A 154 4.54 7.12 -5.05
N GLY A 155 3.21 7.04 -5.18
CA GLY A 155 2.43 7.87 -6.09
C GLY A 155 2.00 9.18 -5.44
N PHE A 156 1.79 10.18 -6.27
CA PHE A 156 1.20 11.45 -5.87
C PHE A 156 -0.01 11.68 -6.76
N GLY A 157 -1.20 11.58 -6.19
CA GLY A 157 -2.46 11.62 -6.92
C GLY A 157 -2.72 12.93 -7.64
N PRO A 158 -3.78 12.99 -8.41
CA PRO A 158 -4.14 14.21 -9.12
C PRO A 158 -4.29 15.37 -8.13
N GLN A 159 -3.68 16.50 -8.48
CA GLN A 159 -3.66 17.71 -7.67
C GLN A 159 -4.45 18.78 -8.41
N THR A 160 -5.76 18.77 -8.27
CA THR A 160 -6.64 19.74 -8.93
C THR A 160 -6.76 21.02 -8.09
N LYS A 161 -6.83 20.89 -6.77
CA LYS A 161 -7.00 22.01 -5.84
C LYS A 161 -5.67 22.75 -5.63
N TRP A 162 -5.72 24.07 -5.67
CA TRP A 162 -4.54 24.92 -5.46
C TRP A 162 -3.88 24.67 -4.08
N THR A 163 -4.70 24.41 -3.04
CA THR A 163 -4.20 24.10 -1.71
C THR A 163 -3.38 22.80 -1.68
N THR A 164 -3.81 21.77 -2.43
CA THR A 164 -3.05 20.52 -2.54
C THR A 164 -1.76 20.72 -3.31
N LYS A 165 -1.80 21.51 -4.40
CA LYS A 165 -0.58 21.87 -5.18
C LYS A 165 0.45 22.58 -4.32
N LEU A 166 0.02 23.60 -3.56
CA LEU A 166 0.89 24.36 -2.66
C LEU A 166 1.53 23.45 -1.60
N LEU A 167 0.71 22.62 -0.94
CA LEU A 167 1.14 21.73 0.12
C LEU A 167 2.08 20.64 -0.37
N SER A 168 1.80 20.08 -1.55
CA SER A 168 2.66 19.09 -2.20
C SER A 168 4.00 19.70 -2.59
N SER A 169 3.98 20.87 -3.20
CA SER A 169 5.21 21.60 -3.59
C SER A 169 6.07 21.89 -2.36
N PHE A 170 5.47 22.32 -1.25
CA PHE A 170 6.14 22.50 0.03
C PHE A 170 6.78 21.20 0.52
N LEU A 171 6.02 20.10 0.55
CA LEU A 171 6.54 18.80 0.99
C LEU A 171 7.66 18.29 0.08
N PHE A 172 7.51 18.40 -1.24
CA PHE A 172 8.58 18.01 -2.16
C PHE A 172 9.85 18.84 -1.95
N HIS A 173 9.72 20.16 -1.81
CA HIS A 173 10.87 21.03 -1.58
C HIS A 173 11.68 20.66 -0.33
N TYR A 174 11.00 20.33 0.75
CA TYR A 174 11.65 19.96 2.03
C TYR A 174 12.06 18.49 2.11
N ALA A 175 11.54 17.60 1.28
CA ALA A 175 11.93 16.20 1.29
C ALA A 175 13.42 16.04 0.96
N LYS A 176 14.13 15.22 1.71
CA LYS A 176 15.52 14.86 1.42
C LYS A 176 15.64 14.17 0.05
N ARG A 177 14.66 13.32 -0.25
CA ARG A 177 14.53 12.60 -1.52
C ARG A 177 13.06 12.26 -1.79
N VAL A 178 12.69 12.21 -3.06
CA VAL A 178 11.38 11.74 -3.51
C VAL A 178 11.59 10.56 -4.45
N LEU A 179 11.00 9.41 -4.14
CA LEU A 179 10.95 8.24 -5.02
C LEU A 179 9.55 8.13 -5.59
N ALA A 180 9.38 8.57 -6.83
CA ALA A 180 8.11 8.55 -7.52
C ALA A 180 7.89 7.22 -8.25
N ARG A 181 6.70 6.63 -8.08
CA ARG A 181 6.34 5.35 -8.69
C ARG A 181 6.05 5.43 -10.19
N ASP A 182 5.50 6.55 -10.63
CA ASP A 182 5.03 6.78 -11.99
C ASP A 182 5.56 8.11 -12.57
N GLU A 183 5.44 8.27 -13.87
CA GLU A 183 5.95 9.43 -14.60
C GLU A 183 5.28 10.72 -14.14
N HIS A 184 3.97 10.71 -13.96
CA HIS A 184 3.23 11.89 -13.51
C HIS A 184 3.73 12.36 -12.15
N SER A 185 3.84 11.44 -11.18
CA SER A 185 4.36 11.70 -9.84
C SER A 185 5.80 12.21 -9.87
N TYR A 186 6.62 11.65 -10.76
CA TYR A 186 8.01 12.11 -10.95
C TYR A 186 8.07 13.54 -11.44
N HIS A 187 7.33 13.89 -12.48
CA HIS A 187 7.32 15.25 -13.01
C HIS A 187 6.79 16.28 -12.02
N LEU A 188 5.77 15.92 -11.23
CA LEU A 188 5.28 16.78 -10.16
C LEU A 188 6.36 17.06 -9.11
N ALA A 189 7.05 16.03 -8.65
CA ALA A 189 8.06 16.15 -7.60
C ALA A 189 9.32 16.86 -8.11
N LYS A 190 9.78 16.55 -9.34
CA LYS A 190 11.01 17.08 -9.94
C LYS A 190 11.01 18.59 -10.08
N LYS A 191 9.83 19.20 -10.30
CA LYS A 191 9.66 20.67 -10.36
C LYS A 191 10.06 21.37 -9.05
N ALA A 192 9.87 20.72 -7.91
CA ALA A 192 10.12 21.32 -6.60
C ALA A 192 11.32 20.71 -5.86
N ASN A 193 11.78 19.53 -6.27
CA ASN A 193 12.91 18.84 -5.63
C ASN A 193 13.80 18.18 -6.69
N PRO A 194 15.04 18.71 -6.91
CA PRO A 194 15.99 18.13 -7.85
C PRO A 194 16.40 16.69 -7.48
N ASN A 195 16.31 16.29 -6.20
CA ASN A 195 16.59 14.93 -5.72
C ASN A 195 15.34 14.04 -5.80
N SER A 196 14.59 14.16 -6.89
CA SER A 196 13.46 13.27 -7.21
C SER A 196 13.89 12.26 -8.26
N HIS A 197 13.55 11.00 -8.01
CA HIS A 197 13.88 9.87 -8.87
C HIS A 197 12.63 9.07 -9.21
N LYS A 198 12.53 8.62 -10.45
CA LYS A 198 11.53 7.63 -10.84
C LYS A 198 11.99 6.25 -10.43
N ARG A 199 11.10 5.45 -9.90
CA ARG A 199 11.35 4.07 -9.52
C ARG A 199 10.16 3.19 -9.90
N ALA A 200 10.44 1.94 -10.30
CA ALA A 200 9.42 0.92 -10.45
C ALA A 200 8.68 0.68 -9.12
N ASP A 201 7.43 0.24 -9.21
CA ASP A 201 6.62 -0.13 -8.05
C ASP A 201 7.36 -1.15 -7.17
N PHE A 202 7.23 -1.05 -5.86
CA PHE A 202 7.90 -1.94 -4.91
C PHE A 202 7.44 -3.40 -5.01
N SER A 203 6.29 -3.66 -5.61
CA SER A 203 5.82 -5.02 -5.90
C SER A 203 6.62 -5.72 -6.99
N LYS A 204 7.23 -4.98 -7.92
CA LYS A 204 7.90 -5.56 -9.08
C LYS A 204 8.96 -6.60 -8.69
N GLY A 205 9.87 -6.24 -7.78
CA GLY A 205 10.92 -7.17 -7.36
C GLY A 205 10.39 -8.46 -6.73
N ILE A 206 9.29 -8.39 -5.99
CA ILE A 206 8.63 -9.55 -5.38
C ILE A 206 7.95 -10.41 -6.44
N LEU A 207 7.30 -9.78 -7.43
CA LEU A 207 6.66 -10.50 -8.53
C LEU A 207 7.69 -11.18 -9.42
N ASP A 208 8.80 -10.51 -9.76
CA ASP A 208 9.90 -11.08 -10.53
C ASP A 208 10.48 -12.31 -9.78
N TYR A 209 10.79 -12.17 -8.50
CA TYR A 209 11.28 -13.28 -7.67
C TYR A 209 10.29 -14.45 -7.62
N PHE A 210 8.98 -14.16 -7.47
CA PHE A 210 7.96 -15.20 -7.49
C PHE A 210 7.92 -15.94 -8.82
N LEU A 211 8.05 -15.26 -9.95
CA LEU A 211 8.06 -15.93 -11.26
C LEU A 211 9.22 -16.90 -11.44
N GLU A 212 10.39 -16.54 -10.93
CA GLU A 212 11.60 -17.33 -11.06
C GLU A 212 11.66 -18.53 -10.09
N HIS A 213 11.05 -18.39 -8.89
CA HIS A 213 11.26 -19.33 -7.79
C HIS A 213 9.96 -19.93 -7.22
N ALA A 214 8.80 -19.61 -7.81
CA ALA A 214 7.55 -20.16 -7.29
C ALA A 214 7.49 -21.67 -7.48
N PRO A 215 7.10 -22.42 -6.45
CA PRO A 215 6.86 -23.85 -6.59
C PRO A 215 5.75 -24.10 -7.62
N ALA A 216 5.85 -25.21 -8.33
CA ALA A 216 4.78 -25.66 -9.22
C ALA A 216 3.55 -25.98 -8.36
N TYR A 217 2.54 -25.15 -8.41
CA TYR A 217 1.26 -25.44 -7.78
C TYR A 217 0.41 -26.31 -8.73
N PRO A 218 -0.36 -27.27 -8.19
CA PRO A 218 -1.19 -28.13 -9.03
C PRO A 218 -2.13 -27.30 -9.92
N GLU A 219 -2.30 -27.75 -11.15
CA GLU A 219 -3.23 -27.12 -12.08
C GLU A 219 -4.65 -27.19 -11.51
N SER A 220 -5.26 -26.03 -11.31
CA SER A 220 -6.68 -25.94 -10.99
C SER A 220 -7.48 -25.72 -12.27
N ALA A 221 -8.74 -26.13 -12.28
CA ALA A 221 -9.64 -25.81 -13.39
C ALA A 221 -9.60 -24.31 -13.70
N PRO A 222 -9.64 -23.92 -14.98
CA PRO A 222 -9.59 -22.52 -15.38
C PRO A 222 -10.75 -21.71 -14.77
N TYR A 223 -10.45 -20.54 -14.27
CA TYR A 223 -11.43 -19.61 -13.70
C TYR A 223 -11.13 -18.16 -14.12
N GLY A 224 -12.18 -17.35 -14.15
CA GLY A 224 -12.06 -15.92 -14.29
C GLY A 224 -11.94 -15.25 -12.91
N LEU A 225 -11.16 -14.19 -12.80
CA LEU A 225 -11.02 -13.42 -11.58
C LEU A 225 -11.69 -12.06 -11.69
N LEU A 226 -12.43 -11.71 -10.66
CA LEU A 226 -13.09 -10.41 -10.53
C LEU A 226 -12.60 -9.69 -9.28
N ASN A 227 -12.13 -8.46 -9.46
CA ASN A 227 -11.93 -7.51 -8.39
C ASN A 227 -12.73 -6.24 -8.70
N TYR A 228 -13.81 -6.03 -8.00
CA TYR A 228 -14.67 -4.86 -8.11
C TYR A 228 -14.58 -4.03 -6.84
N SER A 229 -14.38 -2.73 -7.00
CA SER A 229 -14.39 -1.75 -5.92
C SER A 229 -15.45 -0.68 -6.20
N PRO A 230 -16.16 -0.19 -5.17
CA PRO A 230 -17.17 0.87 -5.32
C PRO A 230 -16.60 2.21 -5.77
N LEU A 231 -15.29 2.35 -5.77
CA LEU A 231 -14.61 3.53 -6.31
C LEU A 231 -14.75 3.63 -7.83
N THR A 232 -15.33 2.60 -8.47
CA THR A 232 -15.66 2.60 -9.88
C THR A 232 -17.15 2.90 -10.04
N ASN A 233 -17.47 3.95 -10.80
CA ASN A 233 -18.84 4.27 -11.20
C ASN A 233 -19.36 3.34 -12.31
N ALA A 234 -18.71 2.20 -12.55
CA ALA A 234 -19.16 1.23 -13.55
C ALA A 234 -20.44 0.55 -13.06
N ALA A 235 -21.53 0.73 -13.79
CA ALA A 235 -22.77 0.06 -13.48
C ALA A 235 -22.60 -1.47 -13.54
N PRO A 236 -23.25 -2.25 -12.66
CA PRO A 236 -23.21 -3.71 -12.69
C PRO A 236 -23.59 -4.33 -14.03
N GLU A 237 -24.36 -3.64 -14.85
CA GLU A 237 -24.76 -4.08 -16.19
C GLU A 237 -23.60 -4.17 -17.19
N HIS A 238 -22.59 -3.29 -17.10
CA HIS A 238 -21.36 -3.45 -17.89
C HIS A 238 -20.61 -4.75 -17.54
N LEU A 239 -20.76 -5.23 -16.33
CA LEU A 239 -20.20 -6.51 -15.91
C LEU A 239 -20.89 -7.71 -16.58
N LYS A 240 -22.19 -7.63 -16.88
CA LYS A 240 -22.95 -8.75 -17.49
C LYS A 240 -22.33 -9.19 -18.82
N ASN A 241 -22.03 -8.24 -19.70
CA ASN A 241 -21.47 -8.53 -21.02
C ASN A 241 -20.04 -9.08 -20.95
N GLN A 242 -19.23 -8.57 -20.00
CA GLN A 242 -17.87 -9.05 -19.80
C GLN A 242 -17.80 -10.36 -19.02
N LEU A 243 -18.83 -10.68 -18.23
CA LEU A 243 -18.95 -11.91 -17.45
C LEU A 243 -19.68 -13.04 -18.21
N ALA A 244 -20.04 -12.88 -19.45
CA ALA A 244 -20.75 -13.87 -20.27
C ALA A 244 -19.91 -15.12 -20.61
N SER A 245 -18.71 -15.27 -20.04
CA SER A 245 -17.87 -16.45 -20.24
C SER A 245 -18.37 -17.66 -19.44
N THR A 246 -18.14 -18.87 -19.96
CA THR A 246 -18.46 -20.16 -19.31
C THR A 246 -17.54 -20.49 -18.13
N LEU A 247 -16.53 -19.67 -17.84
CA LEU A 247 -15.57 -19.89 -16.79
C LEU A 247 -16.19 -19.70 -15.40
N LYS A 248 -15.84 -20.58 -14.44
CA LYS A 248 -16.13 -20.36 -13.03
C LYS A 248 -15.53 -19.03 -12.57
N ARG A 249 -16.28 -18.24 -11.83
CA ARG A 249 -15.86 -16.89 -11.43
C ARG A 249 -15.44 -16.84 -9.98
N ARG A 250 -14.29 -16.25 -9.72
CA ARG A 250 -13.75 -16.04 -8.39
C ARG A 250 -13.68 -14.55 -8.08
N TYR A 251 -14.19 -14.15 -6.94
CA TYR A 251 -14.09 -12.78 -6.45
C TYR A 251 -12.88 -12.63 -5.52
N PHE A 252 -12.01 -11.69 -5.82
CA PHE A 252 -10.84 -11.36 -5.02
C PHE A 252 -11.04 -10.01 -4.34
N ALA A 253 -11.36 -10.02 -3.04
CA ALA A 253 -11.45 -8.82 -2.20
C ALA A 253 -10.04 -8.39 -1.80
N SER A 254 -9.35 -7.59 -2.60
CA SER A 254 -7.96 -7.18 -2.32
C SER A 254 -7.83 -6.33 -1.06
N ASP A 255 -8.82 -5.52 -0.76
CA ASP A 255 -9.03 -4.89 0.53
C ASP A 255 -10.16 -5.64 1.25
N ALA A 256 -9.80 -6.49 2.19
CA ALA A 256 -10.78 -7.40 2.81
C ALA A 256 -11.91 -6.64 3.54
N LYS A 257 -11.64 -5.45 4.07
CA LYS A 257 -12.66 -4.63 4.75
C LYS A 257 -13.56 -3.88 3.77
N PHE A 258 -12.97 -3.32 2.72
CA PHE A 258 -13.69 -2.49 1.75
C PHE A 258 -14.39 -3.28 0.65
N ASP A 259 -13.77 -4.37 0.16
CA ASP A 259 -14.27 -5.08 -1.02
C ASP A 259 -15.26 -6.20 -0.64
N ARG A 260 -15.20 -6.79 0.57
CA ARG A 260 -16.11 -7.86 1.01
C ARG A 260 -17.61 -7.51 0.94
N PRO A 261 -18.06 -6.32 1.36
CA PRO A 261 -19.46 -5.95 1.24
C PRO A 261 -20.01 -6.02 -0.20
N PHE A 262 -19.16 -5.71 -1.19
CA PHE A 262 -19.52 -5.75 -2.62
C PHE A 262 -19.65 -7.17 -3.15
N PHE A 263 -18.89 -8.10 -2.63
CA PHE A 263 -19.07 -9.53 -2.94
C PHE A 263 -20.51 -9.97 -2.67
N HIS A 264 -21.08 -9.62 -1.54
CA HIS A 264 -22.45 -9.99 -1.20
C HIS A 264 -23.49 -9.39 -2.14
N SER A 265 -23.28 -8.16 -2.60
CA SER A 265 -24.16 -7.52 -3.57
C SER A 265 -24.03 -8.16 -4.95
N LEU A 266 -22.82 -8.43 -5.40
CA LEU A 266 -22.54 -9.03 -6.69
C LEU A 266 -22.93 -10.51 -6.75
N SER A 267 -22.78 -11.27 -5.66
CA SER A 267 -23.13 -12.70 -5.62
C SER A 267 -24.64 -12.95 -5.72
N LYS A 268 -25.48 -11.95 -5.43
CA LYS A 268 -26.94 -11.99 -5.71
C LYS A 268 -27.26 -11.86 -7.19
N MET A 269 -26.36 -11.27 -7.97
CA MET A 269 -26.56 -10.99 -9.40
C MET A 269 -25.83 -12.00 -10.31
N PHE A 270 -24.73 -12.55 -9.80
CA PHE A 270 -23.85 -13.44 -10.56
C PHE A 270 -23.39 -14.63 -9.72
N PRO A 271 -23.19 -15.82 -10.30
CA PRO A 271 -22.64 -16.97 -9.60
C PRO A 271 -21.16 -16.75 -9.32
N LEU A 272 -20.84 -16.15 -8.16
CA LEU A 272 -19.48 -15.83 -7.71
C LEU A 272 -19.10 -16.68 -6.51
N THR A 273 -17.83 -17.09 -6.44
CA THR A 273 -17.24 -17.68 -5.24
C THR A 273 -16.12 -16.77 -4.73
N ALA A 274 -16.16 -16.40 -3.45
CA ALA A 274 -15.09 -15.60 -2.84
C ALA A 274 -13.80 -16.42 -2.73
N TYR A 275 -12.67 -15.76 -2.99
CA TYR A 275 -11.35 -16.26 -2.64
C TYR A 275 -10.85 -15.52 -1.39
N ASP A 276 -10.72 -16.25 -0.28
CA ASP A 276 -10.20 -15.69 0.96
C ASP A 276 -8.67 -15.76 1.01
N TRP A 277 -8.03 -14.69 0.58
CA TRP A 277 -6.58 -14.55 0.61
C TRP A 277 -6.04 -14.31 2.04
N THR A 278 -6.90 -13.92 2.98
CA THR A 278 -6.48 -13.54 4.34
C THR A 278 -5.87 -14.70 5.12
N THR A 279 -6.25 -15.92 4.77
CA THR A 279 -5.74 -17.17 5.35
C THR A 279 -4.56 -17.78 4.60
N LYS A 280 -4.16 -17.19 3.46
CA LYS A 280 -3.15 -17.73 2.55
C LYS A 280 -1.80 -17.01 2.66
N SER A 281 -0.72 -17.71 2.34
CA SER A 281 0.60 -17.11 2.16
C SER A 281 0.66 -16.27 0.88
N LEU A 282 1.65 -15.40 0.78
CA LEU A 282 1.86 -14.58 -0.41
C LEU A 282 2.09 -15.42 -1.68
N PRO A 283 2.94 -16.47 -1.67
CA PRO A 283 3.11 -17.34 -2.83
C PRO A 283 1.81 -18.05 -3.27
N GLU A 284 0.98 -18.52 -2.32
CA GLU A 284 -0.31 -19.14 -2.65
C GLU A 284 -1.25 -18.14 -3.34
N VAL A 285 -1.29 -16.90 -2.86
CA VAL A 285 -2.13 -15.86 -3.48
C VAL A 285 -1.61 -15.48 -4.86
N LEU A 286 -0.30 -15.28 -5.02
CA LEU A 286 0.29 -14.96 -6.33
C LEU A 286 0.10 -16.10 -7.33
N SER A 287 0.23 -17.36 -6.89
CA SER A 287 -0.07 -18.53 -7.72
C SER A 287 -1.54 -18.59 -8.14
N PHE A 288 -2.45 -18.31 -7.20
CA PHE A 288 -3.87 -18.19 -7.51
C PHE A 288 -4.13 -17.11 -8.57
N ILE A 289 -3.50 -15.96 -8.45
CA ILE A 289 -3.58 -14.88 -9.43
C ILE A 289 -3.05 -15.35 -10.79
N LYS A 290 -1.85 -15.92 -10.87
CA LYS A 290 -1.20 -16.37 -12.11
C LYS A 290 -2.00 -17.41 -12.89
N LYS A 291 -2.77 -18.24 -12.22
CA LYS A 291 -3.58 -19.32 -12.84
C LYS A 291 -4.91 -18.87 -13.44
N SER A 292 -5.34 -17.65 -13.22
CA SER A 292 -6.57 -17.14 -13.79
C SER A 292 -6.44 -16.91 -15.30
N LYS A 293 -7.54 -17.15 -16.04
CA LYS A 293 -7.58 -17.04 -17.51
C LYS A 293 -8.10 -15.70 -18.02
N VAL A 294 -8.98 -15.05 -17.25
CA VAL A 294 -9.58 -13.76 -17.62
C VAL A 294 -9.72 -12.92 -16.38
N TRP A 295 -9.44 -11.62 -16.52
CA TRP A 295 -9.48 -10.67 -15.43
C TRP A 295 -10.41 -9.53 -15.71
N ILE A 296 -11.21 -9.20 -14.71
CA ILE A 296 -12.04 -7.99 -14.67
C ILE A 296 -11.70 -7.26 -13.37
N TRP A 297 -11.22 -6.02 -13.45
CA TRP A 297 -10.63 -5.37 -12.28
C TRP A 297 -10.77 -3.85 -12.27
N SER A 298 -10.61 -3.28 -11.08
CA SER A 298 -10.75 -1.85 -10.82
C SER A 298 -9.57 -1.21 -10.05
N ARG A 299 -8.59 -2.00 -9.58
CA ARG A 299 -7.48 -1.48 -8.76
C ARG A 299 -6.14 -1.55 -9.49
N LEU A 300 -5.33 -0.48 -9.37
CA LEU A 300 -4.07 -0.29 -10.09
C LEU A 300 -3.06 -1.43 -9.93
N HIS A 301 -2.88 -1.94 -8.71
CA HIS A 301 -1.82 -2.93 -8.46
C HIS A 301 -2.05 -4.28 -9.15
N PHE A 302 -3.28 -4.63 -9.49
CA PHE A 302 -3.53 -5.78 -10.35
C PHE A 302 -2.91 -5.62 -11.74
N LEU A 303 -2.84 -4.39 -12.27
CA LEU A 303 -2.20 -4.12 -13.55
C LEU A 303 -0.73 -4.58 -13.57
N TYR A 304 -0.02 -4.32 -12.49
CA TYR A 304 1.38 -4.78 -12.38
C TYR A 304 1.47 -6.30 -12.42
N CYS A 305 0.61 -7.02 -11.68
CA CYS A 305 0.55 -8.48 -11.76
C CYS A 305 0.22 -8.97 -13.16
N PHE A 306 -0.75 -8.36 -13.86
CA PHE A 306 -1.13 -8.81 -15.20
C PHE A 306 -0.02 -8.61 -16.20
N LYS A 307 0.66 -7.46 -16.15
CA LYS A 307 1.82 -7.20 -17.00
C LYS A 307 2.97 -8.18 -16.72
N VAL A 308 3.27 -8.43 -15.45
CA VAL A 308 4.36 -9.32 -15.05
C VAL A 308 4.02 -10.79 -15.34
N PHE A 309 2.75 -11.19 -15.18
CA PHE A 309 2.28 -12.56 -15.43
C PHE A 309 1.78 -12.79 -16.86
N GLU A 310 1.83 -11.76 -17.72
CA GLU A 310 1.34 -11.79 -19.10
C GLU A 310 -0.12 -12.27 -19.23
N LEU A 311 -0.98 -11.84 -18.30
CA LEU A 311 -2.37 -12.26 -18.22
C LEU A 311 -3.29 -11.31 -19.00
N PRO A 312 -4.28 -11.82 -19.75
CA PRO A 312 -5.29 -11.00 -20.41
C PRO A 312 -6.20 -10.34 -19.37
N PHE A 313 -6.53 -9.07 -19.57
CA PHE A 313 -7.34 -8.32 -18.62
C PHE A 313 -8.32 -7.34 -19.28
N HIS A 314 -9.42 -7.07 -18.59
CA HIS A 314 -10.39 -6.04 -18.92
C HIS A 314 -10.50 -5.03 -17.77
N THR A 315 -10.39 -3.75 -18.08
CA THR A 315 -10.56 -2.68 -17.09
C THR A 315 -12.03 -2.28 -17.00
N LEU A 316 -12.55 -2.18 -15.78
CA LEU A 316 -13.91 -1.69 -15.54
C LEU A 316 -14.03 -0.17 -15.56
N HIS A 317 -12.92 0.53 -15.39
CA HIS A 317 -12.92 1.99 -15.32
C HIS A 317 -11.57 2.54 -15.78
N GLN A 318 -11.62 3.54 -16.64
CA GLN A 318 -10.45 4.32 -17.04
C GLN A 318 -10.27 5.48 -16.06
N SER A 319 -9.74 5.22 -14.86
CA SER A 319 -9.26 6.31 -14.01
C SER A 319 -8.02 6.94 -14.65
N GLN A 320 -7.82 8.25 -14.48
CA GLN A 320 -6.58 8.92 -14.91
C GLN A 320 -5.33 8.18 -14.44
N LYS A 321 -5.41 7.60 -13.24
CA LYS A 321 -4.37 6.77 -12.63
C LYS A 321 -4.07 5.50 -13.43
N LEU A 322 -5.06 4.86 -14.02
CA LEU A 322 -4.88 3.69 -14.88
C LEU A 322 -4.33 4.09 -16.23
N GLN A 323 -4.82 5.18 -16.82
CA GLN A 323 -4.35 5.70 -18.11
C GLN A 323 -2.87 6.06 -18.10
N HIS A 324 -2.35 6.62 -16.99
CA HIS A 324 -0.93 6.95 -16.87
C HIS A 324 -0.01 5.74 -16.65
N ASN A 325 -0.57 4.55 -16.39
CA ASN A 325 0.18 3.31 -16.14
C ASN A 325 -0.08 2.20 -17.16
N LEU A 326 -1.04 2.39 -18.06
CA LEU A 326 -1.27 1.54 -19.25
C LEU A 326 -0.29 1.90 -20.35
#